data_fb5970ab96524c4af4ddeb22f50cb317
#
_entry.id   fb5970ab96524c4af4ddeb22f50cb317
#
_cell.length_a   1.000
_cell.length_b   1.000
_cell.length_c   1.000
_cell.angle_alpha   90.00
_cell.angle_beta   90.00
_cell.angle_gamma   90.00
#
_symmetry.space_group_name_H-M   'P 1'
#
loop_
_entity.id
_entity.type
_entity.pdbx_description
1 polymer ?
#
loop_
_entity_poly.entity_id
_entity_poly.type
_entity_poly.pdbx_seq_one_letter_code
_entity_poly.pdbx_strand_id
1 'polypeptide(L)'
;MDLQPEHYELAIALSAIEGAMAGLWYPSESDALVSLVIYADPLPDTEALAQKLGAGEENLEIRPAETFFRPVLNNPYWASEQGGHLAQKFANLRDVLETHLEDLQSIRVGVGNVTLYLLGRHSSGCYLGACTHVVET
;
A
#
# COMPACT_ATOMS: atom_id res chain seq x y z
N MET A 1 10.26 -23.06 20.98
CA MET A 1 9.37 -21.88 21.08
C MET A 1 8.23 -22.06 20.10
N ASP A 2 7.04 -22.12 20.63
CA ASP A 2 5.86 -22.30 19.77
C ASP A 2 5.31 -20.95 19.36
N LEU A 3 5.46 -20.62 18.07
CA LEU A 3 4.84 -19.43 17.52
C LEU A 3 3.36 -19.71 17.30
N GLN A 4 2.53 -18.73 17.57
CA GLN A 4 1.12 -18.81 17.25
C GLN A 4 0.93 -18.89 15.73
N PRO A 5 -0.11 -19.59 15.25
CA PRO A 5 -0.37 -19.66 13.80
C PRO A 5 -0.44 -18.29 13.13
N GLU A 6 -1.00 -17.29 13.82
CA GLU A 6 -1.10 -15.93 13.31
C GLU A 6 0.27 -15.31 13.04
N HIS A 7 1.27 -15.66 13.85
CA HIS A 7 2.64 -15.15 13.66
C HIS A 7 3.28 -15.73 12.40
N TYR A 8 3.04 -17.01 12.11
CA TYR A 8 3.52 -17.62 10.87
C TYR A 8 2.85 -17.01 9.65
N GLU A 9 1.53 -16.84 9.71
CA GLU A 9 0.77 -16.25 8.64
C GLU A 9 1.20 -14.81 8.39
N LEU A 10 1.47 -14.05 9.47
CA LEU A 10 1.97 -12.69 9.35
C LEU A 10 3.33 -12.65 8.68
N ALA A 11 4.24 -13.54 9.07
CA ALA A 11 5.58 -13.61 8.48
C ALA A 11 5.51 -13.96 7.00
N ILE A 12 4.62 -14.88 6.62
CA ILE A 12 4.40 -15.26 5.22
C ILE A 12 3.86 -14.06 4.43
N ALA A 13 2.87 -13.35 4.99
CA ALA A 13 2.30 -12.17 4.35
C ALA A 13 3.34 -11.07 4.16
N LEU A 14 4.13 -10.78 5.20
CA LEU A 14 5.17 -9.75 5.13
C LEU A 14 6.21 -10.08 4.07
N SER A 15 6.65 -11.34 4.01
CA SER A 15 7.62 -11.79 3.02
C SER A 15 7.08 -11.68 1.60
N ALA A 16 5.83 -12.10 1.39
CA ALA A 16 5.19 -12.03 0.08
C ALA A 16 5.01 -10.58 -0.39
N ILE A 17 4.55 -9.71 0.49
CA ILE A 17 4.30 -8.31 0.17
C ILE A 17 5.63 -7.59 -0.10
N GLU A 18 6.63 -7.81 0.75
CA GLU A 18 7.95 -7.23 0.57
C GLU A 18 8.57 -7.65 -0.77
N GLY A 19 8.44 -8.93 -1.11
CA GLY A 19 8.93 -9.44 -2.40
C GLY A 19 8.23 -8.80 -3.59
N ALA A 20 6.92 -8.56 -3.48
CA ALA A 20 6.13 -7.96 -4.56
C ALA A 20 6.47 -6.48 -4.77
N MET A 21 6.99 -5.80 -3.76
CA MET A 21 7.32 -4.37 -3.88
C MET A 21 8.82 -4.09 -3.96
N ALA A 22 9.66 -5.12 -4.01
CA ALA A 22 11.11 -4.94 -4.10
C ALA A 22 11.47 -4.16 -5.37
N GLY A 23 12.10 -3.00 -5.20
CA GLY A 23 12.49 -2.14 -6.32
C GLY A 23 11.32 -1.45 -7.02
N LEU A 24 10.10 -1.59 -6.52
CA LEU A 24 8.93 -0.99 -7.12
C LEU A 24 8.89 0.52 -6.83
N TRP A 25 8.55 1.30 -7.86
CA TRP A 25 8.42 2.74 -7.74
C TRP A 25 7.06 3.20 -8.27
N TYR A 26 6.57 4.31 -7.74
CA TYR A 26 5.27 4.86 -8.09
C TYR A 26 5.45 6.04 -9.05
N PRO A 27 4.85 5.99 -10.26
CA PRO A 27 5.02 7.06 -11.25
C PRO A 27 4.40 8.37 -10.76
N SER A 28 5.23 9.37 -10.59
CA SER A 28 4.84 10.75 -10.32
C SER A 28 6.02 11.63 -10.67
N GLU A 29 5.96 12.91 -10.37
CA GLU A 29 7.11 13.78 -10.61
C GLU A 29 8.33 13.37 -9.77
N SER A 30 8.13 12.68 -8.65
CA SER A 30 9.22 12.25 -7.76
C SER A 30 9.68 10.81 -7.99
N ASP A 31 8.84 9.99 -8.63
CA ASP A 31 9.11 8.55 -8.85
C ASP A 31 9.63 7.84 -7.59
N ALA A 32 8.94 8.05 -6.47
CA ALA A 32 9.38 7.51 -5.20
C ALA A 32 9.20 6.00 -5.12
N LEU A 33 10.10 5.33 -4.39
CA LEU A 33 9.99 3.91 -4.12
C LEU A 33 8.75 3.60 -3.28
N VAL A 34 8.20 2.41 -3.51
CA VAL A 34 7.10 1.86 -2.70
C VAL A 34 7.72 1.04 -1.57
N SER A 35 7.35 1.34 -0.34
CA SER A 35 7.93 0.71 0.85
C SER A 35 6.88 -0.03 1.64
N LEU A 36 7.30 -1.12 2.30
CA LEU A 36 6.44 -1.87 3.21
C LEU A 36 6.26 -1.09 4.51
N VAL A 37 5.00 -1.05 5.00
CA VAL A 37 4.69 -0.50 6.32
C VAL A 37 3.83 -1.50 7.10
N ILE A 38 3.99 -1.48 8.42
CA ILE A 38 3.23 -2.32 9.33
C ILE A 38 2.84 -1.52 10.57
N TYR A 39 1.59 -1.66 10.98
CA TYR A 39 1.04 -1.09 12.20
C TYR A 39 0.51 -2.22 13.05
N ALA A 40 1.26 -2.57 14.10
CA ALA A 40 0.98 -3.73 14.94
C ALA A 40 -0.03 -3.45 16.05
N ASP A 41 -0.21 -2.19 16.42
CA ASP A 41 -1.15 -1.81 17.47
C ASP A 41 -2.59 -2.09 17.04
N PRO A 42 -3.40 -2.73 17.90
CA PRO A 42 -4.79 -2.97 17.57
C PRO A 42 -5.55 -1.66 17.35
N LEU A 43 -6.25 -1.58 16.24
CA LEU A 43 -7.11 -0.44 15.92
C LEU A 43 -8.48 -0.96 15.53
N PRO A 44 -9.56 -0.24 15.87
CA PRO A 44 -10.90 -0.72 15.58
C PRO A 44 -11.23 -0.80 14.10
N ASP A 45 -10.65 0.09 13.29
CA ASP A 45 -10.94 0.13 11.85
C ASP A 45 -9.92 0.98 11.10
N THR A 46 -10.09 1.04 9.79
CA THR A 46 -9.21 1.83 8.91
C THR A 46 -9.31 3.33 9.20
N GLU A 47 -10.47 3.82 9.63
CA GLU A 47 -10.63 5.23 9.94
C GLU A 47 -9.75 5.62 11.13
N ALA A 48 -9.70 4.79 12.18
CA ALA A 48 -8.81 5.02 13.31
C ALA A 48 -7.34 5.03 12.89
N LEU A 49 -6.97 4.12 11.98
CA LEU A 49 -5.62 4.08 11.41
C LEU A 49 -5.32 5.36 10.63
N ALA A 50 -6.26 5.80 9.81
CA ALA A 50 -6.10 7.02 9.01
C ALA A 50 -5.89 8.25 9.91
N GLN A 51 -6.64 8.35 10.99
CA GLN A 51 -6.50 9.44 11.95
C GLN A 51 -5.11 9.43 12.60
N LYS A 52 -4.60 8.26 12.92
CA LYS A 52 -3.26 8.12 13.49
C LYS A 52 -2.18 8.53 12.48
N LEU A 53 -2.31 8.11 11.23
CA LEU A 53 -1.35 8.43 10.17
C LEU A 53 -1.35 9.90 9.82
N GLY A 54 -2.53 10.51 9.80
CA GLY A 54 -2.71 11.90 9.45
C GLY A 54 -2.80 12.84 10.63
N ALA A 55 -2.29 12.46 11.80
CA ALA A 55 -2.40 13.28 13.00
C ALA A 55 -1.85 14.69 12.76
N GLY A 56 -2.70 15.71 12.93
CA GLY A 56 -2.33 17.09 12.71
C GLY A 56 -2.46 17.57 11.27
N GLU A 57 -2.77 16.68 10.33
CA GLU A 57 -2.94 17.05 8.92
C GLU A 57 -4.42 17.31 8.62
N GLU A 58 -4.69 18.44 7.93
CA GLU A 58 -6.06 18.77 7.53
C GLU A 58 -6.49 18.01 6.28
N ASN A 59 -5.53 17.60 5.44
CA ASN A 59 -5.81 16.98 4.15
C ASN A 59 -5.58 15.48 4.24
N LEU A 60 -6.55 14.81 4.82
CA LEU A 60 -6.57 13.35 4.96
C LEU A 60 -7.77 12.81 4.19
N GLU A 61 -7.54 11.87 3.27
CA GLU A 61 -8.62 11.22 2.52
C GLU A 61 -8.44 9.71 2.54
N ILE A 62 -9.55 9.01 2.76
CA ILE A 62 -9.63 7.57 2.59
C ILE A 62 -10.35 7.32 1.27
N ARG A 63 -9.74 6.53 0.39
CA ARG A 63 -10.26 6.23 -0.95
C ARG A 63 -10.28 4.72 -1.19
N PRO A 64 -11.08 4.25 -2.16
CA PRO A 64 -11.01 2.84 -2.57
C PRO A 64 -9.59 2.45 -2.99
N ALA A 65 -9.20 1.22 -2.71
CA ALA A 65 -7.85 0.72 -3.02
C ALA A 65 -7.51 0.87 -4.51
N GLU A 66 -8.48 0.72 -5.39
CA GLU A 66 -8.26 0.83 -6.83
C GLU A 66 -7.68 2.18 -7.25
N THR A 67 -7.94 3.25 -6.48
CA THR A 67 -7.39 4.58 -6.79
C THR A 67 -5.86 4.61 -6.72
N PHE A 68 -5.27 3.76 -5.90
CA PHE A 68 -3.82 3.61 -5.83
C PHE A 68 -3.26 3.01 -7.12
N PHE A 69 -3.96 2.05 -7.70
CA PHE A 69 -3.50 1.32 -8.88
C PHE A 69 -3.88 1.96 -10.21
N ARG A 70 -4.94 2.76 -10.23
CA ARG A 70 -5.52 3.30 -11.45
C ARG A 70 -4.54 4.06 -12.34
N PRO A 71 -3.67 4.95 -11.81
CA PRO A 71 -2.74 5.69 -12.64
C PRO A 71 -1.76 4.79 -13.41
N VAL A 72 -1.47 3.61 -12.88
CA VAL A 72 -0.57 2.66 -13.54
C VAL A 72 -1.36 1.66 -14.38
N LEU A 73 -2.38 1.01 -13.80
CA LEU A 73 -3.09 -0.07 -14.48
C LEU A 73 -3.96 0.42 -15.64
N ASN A 74 -4.46 1.66 -15.56
CA ASN A 74 -5.32 2.20 -16.61
C ASN A 74 -4.56 2.97 -17.69
N ASN A 75 -3.23 3.02 -17.62
CA ASN A 75 -2.40 3.68 -18.62
C ASN A 75 -1.62 2.64 -19.42
N PRO A 76 -1.93 2.45 -20.73
CA PRO A 76 -1.27 1.42 -21.54
C PRO A 76 0.25 1.57 -21.62
N TYR A 77 0.77 2.78 -21.44
CA TYR A 77 2.21 3.01 -21.44
C TYR A 77 2.93 2.11 -20.41
N TRP A 78 2.34 1.97 -19.21
CA TRP A 78 2.96 1.19 -18.14
C TRP A 78 2.86 -0.31 -18.36
N ALA A 79 2.03 -0.77 -19.28
CA ALA A 79 1.97 -2.16 -19.70
C ALA A 79 2.96 -2.46 -20.83
N SER A 80 3.53 -1.45 -21.45
CA SER A 80 4.44 -1.60 -22.57
C SER A 80 5.88 -1.84 -22.13
N GLU A 81 6.70 -2.30 -23.07
CA GLU A 81 8.13 -2.48 -22.85
C GLU A 81 8.81 -1.15 -22.50
N GLN A 82 8.43 -0.06 -23.16
CA GLN A 82 8.97 1.27 -22.90
C GLN A 82 8.63 1.74 -21.48
N GLY A 83 7.47 1.36 -20.97
CA GLY A 83 7.08 1.63 -19.58
C GLY A 83 7.64 0.65 -18.57
N GLY A 84 8.49 -0.29 -19.00
CA GLY A 84 9.14 -1.26 -18.11
C GLY A 84 8.19 -2.30 -17.54
N HIS A 85 7.04 -2.52 -18.16
CA HIS A 85 6.00 -3.44 -17.69
C HIS A 85 5.58 -3.18 -16.25
N LEU A 86 5.60 -1.92 -15.86
CA LEU A 86 5.28 -1.50 -14.49
C LEU A 86 3.86 -1.92 -14.09
N ALA A 87 2.91 -1.90 -15.04
CA ALA A 87 1.54 -2.31 -14.78
C ALA A 87 1.47 -3.76 -14.29
N GLN A 88 2.28 -4.66 -14.86
CA GLN A 88 2.30 -6.05 -14.42
C GLN A 88 2.81 -6.18 -12.99
N LYS A 89 3.81 -5.40 -12.64
CA LYS A 89 4.36 -5.40 -11.27
C LYS A 89 3.33 -4.90 -10.27
N PHE A 90 2.57 -3.86 -10.62
CA PHE A 90 1.51 -3.34 -9.76
C PHE A 90 0.32 -4.31 -9.66
N ALA A 91 -0.03 -4.99 -10.75
CA ALA A 91 -1.08 -6.01 -10.71
C ALA A 91 -0.67 -7.16 -9.79
N ASN A 92 0.61 -7.57 -9.83
CA ASN A 92 1.12 -8.60 -8.93
C ASN A 92 1.06 -8.14 -7.46
N LEU A 93 1.45 -6.90 -7.19
CA LEU A 93 1.36 -6.35 -5.83
C LEU A 93 -0.10 -6.36 -5.35
N ARG A 94 -1.04 -5.95 -6.20
CA ARG A 94 -2.46 -5.97 -5.85
C ARG A 94 -2.93 -7.37 -5.49
N ASP A 95 -2.58 -8.36 -6.30
CA ASP A 95 -2.97 -9.75 -6.07
C ASP A 95 -2.41 -10.28 -4.74
N VAL A 96 -1.15 -9.96 -4.44
CA VAL A 96 -0.52 -10.38 -3.19
C VAL A 96 -1.21 -9.70 -2.00
N LEU A 97 -1.48 -8.41 -2.08
CA LEU A 97 -2.16 -7.69 -1.00
C LEU A 97 -3.57 -8.23 -0.77
N GLU A 98 -4.34 -8.46 -1.84
CA GLU A 98 -5.70 -9.00 -1.74
C GLU A 98 -5.72 -10.43 -1.19
N THR A 99 -4.66 -11.21 -1.44
CA THR A 99 -4.56 -12.57 -0.94
C THR A 99 -4.37 -12.60 0.58
N HIS A 100 -3.64 -11.66 1.13
CA HIS A 100 -3.25 -11.67 2.55
C HIS A 100 -4.02 -10.70 3.43
N LEU A 101 -4.68 -9.69 2.84
CA LEU A 101 -5.29 -8.60 3.61
C LEU A 101 -6.77 -8.44 3.27
N GLU A 102 -7.52 -7.95 4.26
CA GLU A 102 -8.93 -7.58 4.10
C GLU A 102 -9.07 -6.07 4.21
N ASP A 103 -10.16 -5.55 3.66
CA ASP A 103 -10.53 -4.13 3.73
C ASP A 103 -9.41 -3.21 3.24
N LEU A 104 -8.81 -3.58 2.11
CA LEU A 104 -7.74 -2.80 1.50
C LEU A 104 -8.26 -1.42 1.08
N GLN A 105 -7.59 -0.37 1.54
CA GLN A 105 -7.97 1.01 1.24
C GLN A 105 -6.74 1.87 1.00
N SER A 106 -6.93 2.95 0.23
CA SER A 106 -5.90 3.94 0.00
C SER A 106 -6.12 5.11 0.95
N ILE A 107 -5.04 5.62 1.55
CA ILE A 107 -5.07 6.75 2.46
C ILE A 107 -4.10 7.81 1.93
N ARG A 108 -4.60 9.01 1.70
CA ARG A 108 -3.80 10.13 1.21
C ARG A 108 -3.65 11.17 2.31
N VAL A 109 -2.43 11.61 2.55
CA VAL A 109 -2.12 12.63 3.56
C VAL A 109 -1.30 13.75 2.90
N GLY A 110 -1.82 14.95 2.94
CA GLY A 110 -1.13 16.13 2.44
C GLY A 110 -1.66 16.68 1.12
N VAL A 111 -1.10 17.79 0.69
CA VAL A 111 -1.38 18.47 -0.58
C VAL A 111 -0.05 18.86 -1.22
N GLY A 112 0.06 18.68 -2.53
CA GLY A 112 1.31 18.92 -3.25
C GLY A 112 2.29 17.79 -3.05
N ASN A 113 2.85 17.70 -1.86
CA ASN A 113 3.63 16.55 -1.42
C ASN A 113 2.70 15.64 -0.63
N VAL A 114 2.35 14.51 -1.21
CA VAL A 114 1.35 13.59 -0.65
C VAL A 114 2.03 12.31 -0.20
N THR A 115 1.76 11.89 1.04
CA THR A 115 2.09 10.55 1.49
C THR A 115 0.91 9.66 1.13
N LEU A 116 1.17 8.61 0.37
CA LEU A 116 0.14 7.72 -0.15
C LEU A 116 0.32 6.34 0.45
N TYR A 117 -0.69 5.89 1.17
CA TYR A 117 -0.70 4.56 1.78
C TYR A 117 -1.70 3.67 1.07
N LEU A 118 -1.39 2.38 1.03
CA LEU A 118 -2.32 1.33 0.62
C LEU A 118 -2.26 0.26 1.68
N LEU A 119 -3.28 0.19 2.53
CA LEU A 119 -3.26 -0.61 3.74
C LEU A 119 -4.49 -1.49 3.85
N GLY A 120 -4.31 -2.68 4.39
CA GLY A 120 -5.37 -3.60 4.72
C GLY A 120 -5.09 -4.31 6.03
N ARG A 121 -6.10 -5.03 6.53
CA ARG A 121 -6.01 -5.72 7.81
C ARG A 121 -5.63 -7.18 7.58
N HIS A 122 -4.59 -7.61 8.26
CA HIS A 122 -4.21 -9.02 8.32
C HIS A 122 -5.02 -9.74 9.40
N SER A 123 -5.19 -11.05 9.27
CA SER A 123 -5.94 -11.86 10.24
C SER A 123 -5.35 -11.80 11.66
N SER A 124 -4.08 -11.46 11.79
CA SER A 124 -3.43 -11.24 13.08
C SER A 124 -3.90 -9.96 13.81
N GLY A 125 -4.64 -9.09 13.13
CA GLY A 125 -5.06 -7.80 13.65
C GLY A 125 -4.17 -6.64 13.26
N CYS A 126 -3.00 -6.90 12.68
CA CYS A 126 -2.10 -5.87 12.19
C CYS A 126 -2.62 -5.26 10.89
N TYR A 127 -2.30 -3.98 10.67
CA TYR A 127 -2.49 -3.34 9.37
C TYR A 127 -1.15 -3.30 8.65
N LEU A 128 -1.14 -3.76 7.41
CA LEU A 128 0.07 -3.80 6.57
C LEU A 128 -0.22 -3.26 5.19
N GLY A 129 0.84 -2.94 4.48
CA GLY A 129 0.74 -2.62 3.06
C GLY A 129 1.88 -1.77 2.59
N ALA A 130 1.56 -0.84 1.71
CA ALA A 130 2.53 -0.04 1.00
C ALA A 130 2.43 1.43 1.39
N CYS A 131 3.57 2.10 1.32
CA CYS A 131 3.66 3.55 1.48
C CYS A 131 4.57 4.10 0.40
N THR A 132 4.16 5.20 -0.19
CA THR A 132 4.99 5.94 -1.14
C THR A 132 4.69 7.43 -1.03
N HIS A 133 5.43 8.22 -1.78
CA HIS A 133 5.21 9.66 -1.83
C HIS A 133 4.95 10.07 -3.27
N VAL A 134 4.00 10.95 -3.47
CA VAL A 134 3.70 11.49 -4.80
C VAL A 134 3.73 13.01 -4.74
N VAL A 135 4.20 13.61 -5.83
CA VAL A 135 4.18 15.05 -6.00
C VAL A 135 3.10 15.39 -7.01
N GLU A 136 2.17 16.23 -6.61
CA GLU A 136 1.06 16.66 -7.44
C GLU A 136 1.11 18.19 -7.60
N THR A 137 1.05 18.63 -8.82
CA THR A 137 1.04 20.07 -9.15
C THR A 137 -0.33 20.52 -9.63
#